data_8f005e0961f4600697e49d285c424d3a
#
_entry.id   8f005e0961f4600697e49d285c424d3a
#
_cell.length_a   1.000
_cell.length_b   1.000
_cell.length_c   1.000
_cell.angle_alpha   90.00
_cell.angle_beta   90.00
_cell.angle_gamma   90.00
#
_symmetry.space_group_name_H-M   'P 1'
#
loop_
_entity.id
_entity.type
_entity.pdbx_description
1 polymer ?
#
loop_
_entity_poly.entity_id
_entity_poly.type
_entity_poly.pdbx_seq_one_letter_code
_entity_poly.pdbx_strand_id
1 'polypeptide(L)'
;MVNIPKTRRTYCKGKTCRKHTPHKVTQYKAGKASDFAQGKRRYVRKQKGYGGQTKPVFQKKAKTTKKVVLRLECTVCKYRAHLALKRCKHFELGGDKKTKGAALVF
;
A
#
# COMPACT_ATOMS: atom_id res chain seq x y z
N MET A 1 6.55 -16.38 -4.06
CA MET A 1 7.17 -15.12 -3.61
C MET A 1 7.09 -14.09 -4.72
N VAL A 2 6.62 -12.91 -4.40
CA VAL A 2 6.51 -11.82 -5.37
C VAL A 2 7.64 -10.84 -5.16
N ASN A 3 8.34 -10.50 -6.23
CA ASN A 3 9.45 -9.57 -6.19
C ASN A 3 9.22 -8.47 -7.23
N ILE A 4 9.29 -7.22 -6.79
CA ILE A 4 9.05 -6.06 -7.64
C ILE A 4 10.29 -5.17 -7.58
N PRO A 5 10.76 -4.64 -8.73
CA PRO A 5 11.91 -3.73 -8.71
C PRO A 5 11.59 -2.44 -8.00
N LYS A 6 12.63 -1.79 -7.49
CA LYS A 6 12.48 -0.51 -6.78
C LYS A 6 12.18 0.65 -7.72
N THR A 7 12.36 0.48 -9.00
CA THR A 7 12.07 1.52 -9.99
C THR A 7 11.21 0.92 -11.10
N ARG A 8 10.33 1.73 -11.63
CA ARG A 8 9.46 1.33 -12.72
C ARG A 8 9.18 2.52 -13.61
N ARG A 9 9.21 2.29 -14.90
CA ARG A 9 8.85 3.33 -15.85
C ARG A 9 7.37 3.19 -16.20
N THR A 10 6.60 4.21 -15.88
CA THR A 10 5.18 4.19 -16.12
C THR A 10 4.67 5.60 -16.38
N TYR A 11 3.42 5.70 -16.77
CA TYR A 11 2.83 6.99 -17.13
C TYR A 11 2.64 7.87 -15.89
N CYS A 12 3.14 9.10 -15.97
CA CYS A 12 2.94 10.10 -14.91
C CYS A 12 1.76 10.98 -15.28
N LYS A 13 0.74 10.98 -14.42
CA LYS A 13 -0.46 11.79 -14.61
C LYS A 13 -0.28 13.22 -14.10
N GLY A 14 0.88 13.55 -13.56
CA GLY A 14 1.14 14.87 -13.05
C GLY A 14 1.07 15.93 -14.13
N LYS A 15 0.66 17.13 -13.73
CA LYS A 15 0.45 18.22 -14.70
C LYS A 15 1.70 18.57 -15.48
N THR A 16 2.88 18.41 -14.86
CA THR A 16 4.13 18.78 -15.51
C THR A 16 4.69 17.70 -16.41
N CYS A 17 4.34 16.46 -16.18
CA CYS A 17 4.91 15.35 -16.95
C CYS A 17 3.99 14.85 -18.05
N ARG A 18 2.86 14.27 -17.70
CA ARG A 18 1.89 13.69 -18.64
C ARG A 18 2.57 12.79 -19.68
N LYS A 19 3.56 12.04 -19.23
CA LYS A 19 4.30 11.13 -20.10
C LYS A 19 4.89 10.03 -19.25
N HIS A 20 5.43 9.01 -19.88
CA HIS A 20 6.10 7.95 -19.16
C HIS A 20 7.41 8.45 -18.59
N THR A 21 7.59 8.27 -17.29
CA THR A 21 8.80 8.66 -16.58
C THR A 21 9.17 7.56 -15.58
N PRO A 22 10.46 7.50 -15.18
CA PRO A 22 10.83 6.57 -14.12
C PRO A 22 10.11 6.93 -12.83
N HIS A 23 9.66 5.92 -12.11
CA HIS A 23 9.00 6.09 -10.82
C HIS A 23 9.73 5.28 -9.77
N LYS A 24 9.88 5.87 -8.61
CA LYS A 24 10.40 5.15 -7.44
C LYS A 24 9.25 4.36 -6.83
N VAL A 25 9.50 3.08 -6.57
CA VAL A 25 8.47 2.19 -6.06
C VAL A 25 8.71 1.95 -4.57
N THR A 26 7.67 2.14 -3.79
CA THR A 26 7.69 1.80 -2.37
C THR A 26 6.40 1.08 -2.04
N GLN A 27 6.41 0.32 -0.97
CA GLN A 27 5.20 -0.36 -0.52
C GLN A 27 4.37 0.60 0.34
N TYR A 28 3.10 0.72 0.00
CA TYR A 28 2.18 1.52 0.79
C TYR A 28 1.91 0.85 2.12
N LYS A 29 1.98 1.62 3.18
CA LYS A 29 1.60 1.16 4.52
C LYS A 29 0.58 2.13 5.09
N ALA A 30 -0.44 1.59 5.74
CA ALA A 30 -1.42 2.44 6.40
C ALA A 30 -0.74 3.28 7.47
N GLY A 31 -1.06 4.56 7.47
CA GLY A 31 -0.52 5.46 8.47
C GLY A 31 -1.15 5.26 9.83
N LYS A 32 -0.56 5.88 10.82
CA LYS A 32 -1.14 5.86 12.16
C LYS A 32 -2.47 6.59 12.14
N ALA A 33 -3.46 6.02 12.82
CA ALA A 33 -4.78 6.64 12.91
C ALA A 33 -4.66 8.00 13.60
N SER A 34 -5.35 8.99 13.04
CA SER A 34 -5.35 10.34 13.58
C SER A 34 -6.64 10.60 14.35
N ASP A 35 -6.50 11.14 15.55
CA ASP A 35 -7.65 11.53 16.36
C ASP A 35 -8.29 12.82 15.86
N PHE A 36 -7.63 13.51 14.95
CA PHE A 36 -8.11 14.75 14.39
C PHE A 36 -8.91 14.58 13.10
N ALA A 37 -8.92 13.37 12.55
CA ALA A 37 -9.70 13.10 11.35
C ALA A 37 -11.19 13.28 11.65
N GLN A 38 -11.94 13.79 10.67
CA GLN A 38 -13.35 14.07 10.86
C GLN A 38 -14.15 12.81 11.23
N GLY A 39 -13.86 11.70 10.58
CA GLY A 39 -14.55 10.45 10.90
C GLY A 39 -14.25 9.96 12.30
N LYS A 40 -13.01 10.12 12.74
CA LYS A 40 -12.63 9.70 14.09
C LYS A 40 -13.31 10.58 15.13
N ARG A 41 -13.34 11.89 14.90
CA ARG A 41 -14.02 12.81 15.84
C ARG A 41 -15.51 12.50 15.93
N ARG A 42 -16.13 12.20 14.82
CA ARG A 42 -17.56 11.84 14.79
C ARG A 42 -17.81 10.55 15.55
N TYR A 43 -16.92 9.56 15.36
CA TYR A 43 -17.03 8.29 16.05
C TYR A 43 -16.87 8.44 17.56
N VAL A 44 -15.85 9.21 17.98
CA VAL A 44 -15.60 9.46 19.40
C VAL A 44 -16.80 10.12 20.05
N ARG A 45 -17.38 11.10 19.38
CA ARG A 45 -18.58 11.78 19.89
C ARG A 45 -19.72 10.79 20.08
N LYS A 46 -19.91 9.90 19.13
CA LYS A 46 -21.00 8.94 19.20
C LYS A 46 -20.77 7.90 20.31
N GLN A 47 -19.50 7.60 20.62
CA GLN A 47 -19.17 6.65 21.68
C GLN A 47 -19.28 7.26 23.06
N LYS A 48 -19.30 8.58 23.17
CA LYS A 48 -19.49 9.23 24.46
C LYS A 48 -20.89 8.98 24.98
N GLY A 49 -21.01 8.87 26.30
CA GLY A 49 -22.30 8.70 26.93
C GLY A 49 -22.73 7.23 26.99
N TYR A 50 -24.01 7.04 27.10
CA TYR A 50 -24.58 5.71 27.28
C TYR A 50 -24.81 5.03 25.94
N GLY A 51 -25.06 3.73 25.97
CA GLY A 51 -25.39 2.96 24.78
C GLY A 51 -24.31 1.97 24.35
N GLY A 52 -23.17 1.95 25.04
CA GLY A 52 -22.10 1.03 24.72
C GLY A 52 -21.52 1.25 23.33
N GLN A 53 -21.11 0.18 22.68
CA GLN A 53 -20.54 0.25 21.33
C GLN A 53 -21.61 0.64 20.34
N THR A 54 -21.46 1.81 19.68
CA THR A 54 -22.49 2.38 18.84
C THR A 54 -22.38 2.01 17.37
N LYS A 55 -21.20 1.52 16.93
CA LYS A 55 -21.01 1.12 15.55
C LYS A 55 -20.51 -0.30 15.46
N PRO A 56 -20.86 -1.00 14.36
CA PRO A 56 -20.39 -2.37 14.19
C PRO A 56 -18.87 -2.45 14.18
N VAL A 57 -18.33 -3.46 14.83
CA VAL A 57 -16.90 -3.75 14.81
C VAL A 57 -16.72 -5.09 14.10
N PHE A 58 -15.98 -5.04 12.99
CA PHE A 58 -15.73 -6.24 12.21
C PHE A 58 -14.72 -7.13 12.92
N GLN A 59 -15.10 -8.35 13.22
CA GLN A 59 -14.25 -9.28 13.96
C GLN A 59 -13.93 -10.55 13.20
N LYS A 60 -14.71 -10.88 12.20
CA LYS A 60 -14.52 -12.12 11.44
C LYS A 60 -13.54 -11.90 10.29
N LYS A 61 -12.28 -12.20 10.54
CA LYS A 61 -11.24 -12.02 9.53
C LYS A 61 -10.98 -13.35 8.82
N ALA A 62 -11.63 -13.55 7.70
CA ALA A 62 -11.49 -14.79 6.94
C ALA A 62 -10.22 -14.85 6.12
N LYS A 63 -9.69 -13.71 5.72
CA LYS A 63 -8.52 -13.66 4.84
C LYS A 63 -7.24 -13.52 5.64
N THR A 64 -6.23 -14.27 5.23
CA THR A 64 -4.94 -14.25 5.91
C THR A 64 -3.95 -13.28 5.27
N THR A 65 -4.27 -12.78 4.08
CA THR A 65 -3.38 -11.87 3.35
C THR A 65 -4.13 -10.64 2.92
N LYS A 66 -3.38 -9.59 2.64
CA LYS A 66 -3.91 -8.36 2.09
C LYS A 66 -3.29 -8.10 0.73
N LYS A 67 -4.02 -7.39 -0.13
CA LYS A 67 -3.48 -6.97 -1.41
C LYS A 67 -2.36 -5.98 -1.18
N VAL A 68 -1.21 -6.26 -1.77
CA VAL A 68 -0.07 -5.34 -1.68
C VAL A 68 -0.34 -4.14 -2.56
N VAL A 69 -0.15 -2.94 -2.02
CA VAL A 69 -0.30 -1.71 -2.78
C VAL A 69 1.06 -1.06 -2.92
N LEU A 70 1.45 -0.78 -4.15
CA LEU A 70 2.69 -0.08 -4.44
C LEU A 70 2.41 1.41 -4.53
N ARG A 71 3.30 2.20 -3.95
CA ARG A 71 3.28 3.64 -4.12
C ARG A 71 4.35 4.00 -5.14
N LEU A 72 3.91 4.56 -6.26
CA LEU A 72 4.79 4.98 -7.33
C LEU A 72 4.96 6.50 -7.25
N GLU A 73 6.20 6.94 -7.14
CA GLU A 73 6.50 8.38 -7.07
C GLU A 73 7.34 8.76 -8.27
N CYS A 74 6.84 9.71 -9.07
CA CYS A 74 7.57 10.21 -10.22
C CYS A 74 8.85 10.89 -9.76
N THR A 75 9.97 10.55 -10.40
CA THR A 75 11.25 11.16 -10.03
C THR A 75 11.40 12.60 -10.53
N VAL A 76 10.57 13.00 -11.49
CA VAL A 76 10.64 14.33 -12.09
C VAL A 76 9.76 15.32 -11.34
N CYS A 77 8.47 15.02 -11.21
CA CYS A 77 7.50 15.94 -10.60
C CYS A 77 7.00 15.48 -9.25
N LYS A 78 7.45 14.33 -8.78
CA LYS A 78 7.05 13.75 -7.48
C LYS A 78 5.56 13.44 -7.36
N TYR A 79 4.88 13.33 -8.48
CA TYR A 79 3.50 12.88 -8.47
C TYR A 79 3.41 11.45 -7.99
N ARG A 80 2.48 11.16 -7.11
CA ARG A 80 2.35 9.83 -6.51
C ARG A 80 1.11 9.13 -7.01
N ALA A 81 1.25 7.85 -7.27
CA ALA A 81 0.15 7.00 -7.68
C ALA A 81 0.22 5.68 -6.92
N HIS A 82 -0.88 4.98 -6.88
CA HIS A 82 -0.94 3.68 -6.23
C HIS A 82 -1.27 2.61 -7.26
N LEU A 83 -0.68 1.44 -7.06
CA LEU A 83 -0.96 0.27 -7.89
C LEU A 83 -1.16 -0.92 -6.98
N ALA A 84 -2.36 -1.49 -7.02
CA ALA A 84 -2.66 -2.66 -6.21
C ALA A 84 -2.24 -3.93 -6.96
N LEU A 85 -1.59 -4.82 -6.24
CA LEU A 85 -1.21 -6.12 -6.75
C LEU A 85 -2.17 -7.18 -6.24
N LYS A 86 -2.04 -8.38 -6.79
CA LYS A 86 -2.81 -9.51 -6.29
C LYS A 86 -2.31 -9.93 -4.92
N ARG A 87 -3.13 -10.63 -4.18
CA ARG A 87 -2.76 -11.11 -2.84
C ARG A 87 -1.59 -12.06 -2.91
N CYS A 88 -0.69 -11.94 -1.94
CA CYS A 88 0.45 -12.83 -1.83
C CYS A 88 0.88 -12.93 -0.37
N LYS A 89 1.48 -14.05 -0.01
CA LYS A 89 1.98 -14.25 1.34
C LYS A 89 3.35 -13.61 1.55
N HIS A 90 4.16 -13.59 0.51
CA HIS A 90 5.52 -13.05 0.58
C HIS A 90 5.71 -12.01 -0.51
N PHE A 91 6.25 -10.88 -0.13
CA PHE A 91 6.49 -9.79 -1.05
C PHE A 91 7.85 -9.17 -0.74
N GLU A 92 8.66 -8.98 -1.78
CA GLU A 92 9.95 -8.29 -1.66
C GLU A 92 10.00 -7.14 -2.64
N LEU A 93 10.59 -6.05 -2.21
CA LEU A 93 10.78 -4.87 -3.03
C LEU A 93 12.25 -4.69 -3.33
N GLY A 94 12.61 -4.86 -4.59
CA GLY A 94 13.99 -4.72 -5.01
C GLY A 94 14.92 -5.79 -4.47
N GLY A 95 14.38 -6.96 -4.16
CA GLY A 95 15.19 -8.07 -3.72
C GLY A 95 16.08 -8.59 -4.81
N ASP A 96 17.10 -9.33 -4.44
CA ASP A 96 17.99 -9.96 -5.40
C ASP A 96 17.20 -10.89 -6.30
N LYS A 97 17.55 -10.89 -7.58
CA LYS A 97 16.97 -11.85 -8.51
C LYS A 97 17.38 -13.24 -8.06
N LYS A 98 16.51 -13.86 -7.30
CA LYS A 98 16.72 -15.26 -6.99
C LYS A 98 16.40 -16.04 -8.25
N THR A 99 17.41 -16.37 -8.98
CA THR A 99 17.23 -17.27 -10.07
C THR A 99 16.77 -18.60 -9.49
N LYS A 100 15.92 -19.27 -10.22
CA LYS A 100 15.46 -20.58 -9.76
C LYS A 100 16.64 -21.51 -9.53
N GLY A 101 17.68 -21.34 -10.30
CA GLY A 101 18.88 -22.16 -10.14
C GLY A 101 19.56 -21.95 -8.83
N ALA A 102 19.61 -20.71 -8.35
CA ALA A 102 20.27 -20.43 -7.08
C ALA A 102 19.60 -21.16 -5.92
N ALA A 103 18.30 -21.26 -5.95
CA ALA A 103 17.58 -21.95 -4.91
C ALA A 103 17.79 -23.46 -4.96
N LEU A 104 18.25 -23.96 -6.06
CA LEU A 104 18.41 -25.39 -6.28
C LEU A 104 19.87 -25.83 -6.29
N VAL A 105 20.73 -24.98 -5.86
CA VAL A 105 22.13 -25.33 -5.74
C VAL A 105 22.30 -26.23 -4.53
N PHE A 106 22.55 -27.43 -4.78
CA PHE A 106 22.71 -28.46 -3.77
C PHE A 106 24.12 -28.97 -3.74
#